data_4b54ca1e408d7b7f3e7d83bbef89b3bb
#
_entry.id   4b54ca1e408d7b7f3e7d83bbef89b3bb
#
_cell.length_a   1.000
_cell.length_b   1.000
_cell.length_c   1.000
_cell.angle_alpha   90.00
_cell.angle_beta   90.00
_cell.angle_gamma   90.00
#
_symmetry.space_group_name_H-M   'P 1'
#
loop_
_entity.id
_entity.type
_entity.pdbx_description
1 polymer ?
#
loop_
_entity_poly.entity_id
_entity_poly.type
_entity_poly.pdbx_seq_one_letter_code
_entity_poly.pdbx_strand_id
1 'polypeptide(L)'
;YFRANNMQYKPVVFEKYDEVLAAYEAGRCDVLSTDQSGLFSQRIRLKDASAHKILPEIISKEPLGPAVRQGDDQWFNIVKWTLYALLEAEELNITKKSLMLKKLPTKPKERRFLGYDGNIGENLGLSNAWSRQIIQTLGNYGEIYEKNIGKHSPLNIPRTHNNLWTQGGLHYTPPFR
;
A
#
# COMPACT_ATOMS: atom_id res chain seq x y z
N TYR A 1 -0.54 -24.17 4.91
CA TYR A 1 0.62 -23.88 5.74
C TYR A 1 0.75 -24.89 6.88
N PHE A 2 -0.20 -25.00 7.80
CA PHE A 2 -0.14 -25.88 8.99
C PHE A 2 0.09 -27.34 8.60
N ARG A 3 -0.69 -27.87 7.63
CA ARG A 3 -0.50 -29.25 7.13
C ARG A 3 0.87 -29.46 6.49
N ALA A 4 1.32 -28.50 5.68
CA ALA A 4 2.60 -28.59 5.00
C ALA A 4 3.81 -28.57 5.98
N ASN A 5 3.61 -28.00 7.17
CA ASN A 5 4.62 -27.93 8.22
C ASN A 5 4.38 -28.93 9.38
N ASN A 6 3.49 -29.92 9.18
CA ASN A 6 3.14 -30.93 10.18
C ASN A 6 2.70 -30.36 11.53
N MET A 7 2.05 -29.20 11.52
CA MET A 7 1.56 -28.54 12.72
C MET A 7 0.14 -29.03 13.05
N GLN A 8 -0.10 -29.34 14.33
CA GLN A 8 -1.44 -29.68 14.83
C GLN A 8 -2.26 -28.40 14.98
N TYR A 9 -3.51 -28.40 14.49
CA TYR A 9 -4.45 -27.30 14.66
C TYR A 9 -5.90 -27.80 14.60
N LYS A 10 -6.79 -27.07 15.25
CA LYS A 10 -8.25 -27.27 15.22
C LYS A 10 -8.91 -26.05 14.56
N PRO A 11 -9.34 -26.15 13.30
CA PRO A 11 -9.97 -25.03 12.61
C PRO A 11 -11.39 -24.79 13.17
N VAL A 12 -11.73 -23.52 13.42
CA VAL A 12 -13.08 -23.05 13.74
C VAL A 12 -13.46 -22.07 12.62
N VAL A 13 -14.38 -22.47 11.76
CA VAL A 13 -14.75 -21.76 10.53
C VAL A 13 -16.11 -21.08 10.72
N PHE A 14 -16.25 -19.86 10.22
CA PHE A 14 -17.48 -19.07 10.21
C PHE A 14 -17.76 -18.55 8.82
N GLU A 15 -19.00 -18.26 8.51
CA GLU A 15 -19.40 -17.66 7.23
C GLU A 15 -19.22 -16.13 7.22
N LYS A 16 -19.38 -15.49 8.41
CA LYS A 16 -19.30 -14.04 8.55
C LYS A 16 -18.12 -13.63 9.39
N TYR A 17 -17.45 -12.57 8.93
CA TYR A 17 -16.25 -12.08 9.58
C TYR A 17 -16.49 -11.57 11.02
N ASP A 18 -17.61 -10.91 11.29
CA ASP A 18 -17.94 -10.43 12.64
C ASP A 18 -18.15 -11.59 13.63
N GLU A 19 -18.60 -12.76 13.18
CA GLU A 19 -18.71 -13.96 14.01
C GLU A 19 -17.33 -14.52 14.40
N VAL A 20 -16.35 -14.42 13.52
CA VAL A 20 -14.94 -14.81 13.78
C VAL A 20 -14.39 -13.97 14.94
N LEU A 21 -14.55 -12.63 14.86
CA LEU A 21 -14.02 -11.74 15.89
C LEU A 21 -14.71 -11.97 17.25
N ALA A 22 -16.02 -12.10 17.25
CA ALA A 22 -16.79 -12.39 18.47
C ALA A 22 -16.39 -13.73 19.11
N ALA A 23 -16.15 -14.77 18.30
CA ALA A 23 -15.68 -16.06 18.79
C ALA A 23 -14.28 -16.00 19.39
N TYR A 24 -13.39 -15.23 18.76
CA TYR A 24 -12.04 -14.99 19.26
C TYR A 24 -12.05 -14.23 20.59
N GLU A 25 -12.80 -13.13 20.68
CA GLU A 25 -12.96 -12.37 21.94
C GLU A 25 -13.61 -13.19 23.09
N ALA A 26 -14.51 -14.12 22.74
CA ALA A 26 -15.12 -15.04 23.71
C ALA A 26 -14.18 -16.18 24.13
N GLY A 27 -12.93 -16.23 23.67
CA GLY A 27 -11.97 -17.28 24.00
C GLY A 27 -12.28 -18.65 23.38
N ARG A 28 -13.10 -18.71 22.31
CA ARG A 28 -13.38 -19.95 21.59
C ARG A 28 -12.23 -20.36 20.65
N CYS A 29 -11.37 -19.40 20.34
CA CYS A 29 -10.17 -19.57 19.49
C CYS A 29 -9.00 -18.83 20.13
N ASP A 30 -7.82 -19.46 20.12
CA ASP A 30 -6.57 -18.87 20.62
C ASP A 30 -5.88 -18.01 19.57
N VAL A 31 -6.18 -18.23 18.29
CA VAL A 31 -5.55 -17.57 17.15
C VAL A 31 -6.61 -17.12 16.15
N LEU A 32 -6.50 -15.87 15.71
CA LEU A 32 -7.23 -15.31 14.58
C LEU A 32 -6.29 -15.22 13.38
N SER A 33 -6.74 -15.63 12.20
CA SER A 33 -5.96 -15.57 10.95
C SER A 33 -6.75 -14.91 9.83
N THR A 34 -6.16 -13.87 9.23
CA THR A 34 -6.61 -13.20 8.00
C THR A 34 -5.40 -12.48 7.38
N ASP A 35 -5.61 -11.65 6.36
CA ASP A 35 -4.56 -10.78 5.82
C ASP A 35 -4.00 -9.83 6.90
N GLN A 36 -2.74 -9.44 6.73
CA GLN A 36 -2.03 -8.66 7.75
C GLN A 36 -2.75 -7.32 8.05
N SER A 37 -3.22 -6.61 7.02
CA SER A 37 -3.93 -5.35 7.20
C SER A 37 -5.25 -5.54 7.95
N GLY A 38 -5.96 -6.64 7.68
CA GLY A 38 -7.14 -7.07 8.41
C GLY A 38 -6.85 -7.34 9.88
N LEU A 39 -5.76 -8.06 10.21
CA LEU A 39 -5.36 -8.32 11.60
C LEU A 39 -5.10 -7.01 12.37
N PHE A 40 -4.37 -6.07 11.79
CA PHE A 40 -4.15 -4.75 12.41
C PHE A 40 -5.45 -3.99 12.63
N SER A 41 -6.34 -3.98 11.63
CA SER A 41 -7.65 -3.34 11.71
C SER A 41 -8.55 -3.98 12.78
N GLN A 42 -8.55 -5.30 12.91
CA GLN A 42 -9.35 -5.98 13.93
C GLN A 42 -8.77 -5.79 15.32
N ARG A 43 -7.45 -5.81 15.48
CA ARG A 43 -6.82 -5.63 16.77
C ARG A 43 -7.26 -4.34 17.47
N ILE A 44 -7.37 -3.22 16.74
CA ILE A 44 -7.82 -1.95 17.34
C ILE A 44 -9.32 -1.95 17.72
N ARG A 45 -10.11 -2.92 17.24
CA ARG A 45 -11.53 -3.09 17.59
C ARG A 45 -11.75 -3.97 18.83
N LEU A 46 -10.72 -4.73 19.23
CA LEU A 46 -10.80 -5.58 20.42
C LEU A 46 -10.89 -4.75 21.70
N LYS A 47 -11.54 -5.27 22.73
CA LYS A 47 -11.72 -4.61 24.03
C LYS A 47 -10.41 -4.21 24.67
N ASP A 48 -9.38 -5.06 24.54
CA ASP A 48 -8.01 -4.78 24.98
C ASP A 48 -7.01 -5.11 23.85
N ALA A 49 -6.76 -4.13 22.98
CA ALA A 49 -5.82 -4.29 21.87
C ALA A 49 -4.39 -4.64 22.34
N SER A 50 -4.01 -4.26 23.59
CA SER A 50 -2.67 -4.50 24.11
C SER A 50 -2.43 -5.95 24.53
N ALA A 51 -3.48 -6.69 24.84
CA ALA A 51 -3.43 -8.12 25.17
C ALA A 51 -3.22 -9.02 23.93
N HIS A 52 -3.24 -8.44 22.71
CA HIS A 52 -3.16 -9.20 21.47
C HIS A 52 -1.94 -8.81 20.64
N LYS A 53 -1.23 -9.82 20.15
CA LYS A 53 -0.02 -9.65 19.34
C LYS A 53 -0.23 -10.20 17.93
N ILE A 54 0.14 -9.40 16.91
CA ILE A 54 0.28 -9.89 15.54
C ILE A 54 1.65 -10.52 15.41
N LEU A 55 1.68 -11.80 15.01
CA LEU A 55 2.91 -12.56 14.84
C LEU A 55 3.64 -12.09 13.57
N PRO A 56 4.98 -12.14 13.55
CA PRO A 56 5.77 -11.72 12.39
C PRO A 56 5.75 -12.75 11.25
N GLU A 57 5.35 -13.99 11.53
CA GLU A 57 5.32 -15.08 10.57
C GLU A 57 4.26 -14.84 9.51
N ILE A 58 4.68 -14.83 8.24
CA ILE A 58 3.79 -14.72 7.08
C ILE A 58 3.48 -16.13 6.58
N ILE A 59 2.23 -16.55 6.72
CA ILE A 59 1.78 -17.90 6.36
C ILE A 59 1.15 -17.99 4.96
N SER A 60 0.82 -16.85 4.35
CA SER A 60 0.31 -16.75 2.97
C SER A 60 0.76 -15.44 2.32
N LYS A 61 0.63 -15.36 1.00
CA LYS A 61 0.89 -14.14 0.23
C LYS A 61 -0.43 -13.49 -0.13
N GLU A 62 -0.60 -12.23 0.26
CA GLU A 62 -1.81 -11.44 0.00
C GLU A 62 -1.45 -10.16 -0.79
N PRO A 63 -1.25 -10.27 -2.13
CA PRO A 63 -0.88 -9.14 -2.98
C PRO A 63 -2.12 -8.27 -3.28
N LEU A 64 -2.56 -7.50 -2.30
CA LEU A 64 -3.70 -6.59 -2.43
C LEU A 64 -3.38 -5.47 -3.41
N GLY A 65 -4.33 -5.15 -4.28
CA GLY A 65 -4.19 -4.09 -5.27
C GLY A 65 -5.54 -3.59 -5.78
N PRO A 66 -5.57 -2.40 -6.42
CA PRO A 66 -6.78 -1.91 -7.04
C PRO A 66 -7.20 -2.80 -8.21
N ALA A 67 -8.51 -3.04 -8.37
CA ALA A 67 -9.09 -3.75 -9.48
C ALA A 67 -9.84 -2.78 -10.39
N VAL A 68 -9.76 -3.00 -11.70
CA VAL A 68 -10.50 -2.25 -12.72
C VAL A 68 -11.32 -3.20 -13.59
N ARG A 69 -12.31 -2.67 -14.31
CA ARG A 69 -13.11 -3.45 -15.25
C ARG A 69 -12.22 -3.99 -16.36
N GLN A 70 -12.37 -5.28 -16.68
CA GLN A 70 -11.69 -5.88 -17.82
C GLN A 70 -12.16 -5.26 -19.15
N GLY A 71 -11.23 -5.04 -20.08
CA GLY A 71 -11.50 -4.46 -21.39
C GLY A 71 -11.48 -2.94 -21.43
N ASP A 72 -11.19 -2.26 -20.32
CA ASP A 72 -10.90 -0.83 -20.28
C ASP A 72 -9.39 -0.62 -20.11
N ASP A 73 -8.65 -0.81 -21.18
CA ASP A 73 -7.19 -0.76 -21.17
C ASP A 73 -6.66 0.65 -20.87
N GLN A 74 -7.39 1.68 -21.29
CA GLN A 74 -7.00 3.06 -20.98
C GLN A 74 -7.09 3.32 -19.48
N TRP A 75 -8.22 2.99 -18.87
CA TRP A 75 -8.39 3.15 -17.42
C TRP A 75 -7.41 2.29 -16.63
N PHE A 76 -7.20 1.05 -17.05
CA PHE A 76 -6.19 0.18 -16.45
C PHE A 76 -4.79 0.82 -16.49
N ASN A 77 -4.39 1.39 -17.63
CA ASN A 77 -3.10 2.07 -17.75
C ASN A 77 -3.02 3.31 -16.85
N ILE A 78 -4.08 4.11 -16.75
CA ILE A 78 -4.12 5.27 -15.85
C ILE A 78 -3.92 4.83 -14.40
N VAL A 79 -4.66 3.83 -13.93
CA VAL A 79 -4.56 3.33 -12.54
C VAL A 79 -3.17 2.75 -12.27
N LYS A 80 -2.66 1.91 -13.17
CA LYS A 80 -1.33 1.30 -13.07
C LYS A 80 -0.21 2.35 -13.00
N TRP A 81 -0.20 3.30 -13.94
CA TRP A 81 0.83 4.34 -13.98
C TRP A 81 0.68 5.36 -12.85
N THR A 82 -0.53 5.55 -12.30
CA THR A 82 -0.72 6.33 -11.08
C THR A 82 0.01 5.71 -9.90
N LEU A 83 -0.12 4.40 -9.70
CA LEU A 83 0.63 3.70 -8.64
C LEU A 83 2.15 3.83 -8.88
N TYR A 84 2.61 3.62 -10.12
CA TYR A 84 4.03 3.78 -10.44
C TYR A 84 4.51 5.21 -10.22
N ALA A 85 3.69 6.22 -10.50
CA ALA A 85 4.06 7.61 -10.24
C ALA A 85 4.19 7.91 -8.73
N LEU A 86 3.33 7.35 -7.90
CA LEU A 86 3.44 7.50 -6.45
C LEU A 86 4.74 6.87 -5.90
N LEU A 87 5.13 5.70 -6.41
CA LEU A 87 6.36 5.01 -6.03
C LEU A 87 7.62 5.72 -6.58
N GLU A 88 7.59 6.16 -7.85
CA GLU A 88 8.70 6.92 -8.45
C GLU A 88 8.94 8.24 -7.72
N ALA A 89 7.87 8.92 -7.30
CA ALA A 89 7.99 10.15 -6.51
C ALA A 89 8.69 9.88 -5.17
N GLU A 90 8.40 8.77 -4.52
CA GLU A 90 9.08 8.39 -3.28
C GLU A 90 10.55 8.07 -3.54
N GLU A 91 10.88 7.32 -4.59
CA GLU A 91 12.26 6.99 -4.97
C GLU A 91 13.07 8.25 -5.30
N LEU A 92 12.45 9.24 -5.94
CA LEU A 92 13.05 10.53 -6.24
C LEU A 92 13.05 11.52 -5.05
N ASN A 93 12.51 11.12 -3.89
CA ASN A 93 12.30 11.99 -2.73
C ASN A 93 11.46 13.25 -3.04
N ILE A 94 10.53 13.12 -3.99
CA ILE A 94 9.56 14.16 -4.31
C ILE A 94 8.36 13.97 -3.39
N THR A 95 8.12 14.97 -2.53
CA THR A 95 7.04 14.97 -1.54
C THR A 95 6.02 16.07 -1.85
N LYS A 96 4.84 15.96 -1.26
CA LYS A 96 3.85 17.05 -1.28
C LYS A 96 4.48 18.37 -0.81
N LYS A 97 5.25 18.34 0.28
CA LYS A 97 5.91 19.53 0.82
C LYS A 97 6.95 20.11 -0.15
N SER A 98 7.77 19.25 -0.80
CA SER A 98 8.79 19.71 -1.75
C SER A 98 8.19 20.44 -2.94
N LEU A 99 7.04 19.97 -3.45
CA LEU A 99 6.33 20.59 -4.57
C LEU A 99 5.64 21.92 -4.19
N MET A 100 5.24 22.09 -2.93
CA MET A 100 4.68 23.37 -2.45
C MET A 100 5.70 24.48 -2.43
N LEU A 101 6.98 24.18 -2.30
CA LEU A 101 8.07 25.19 -2.30
C LEU A 101 8.31 25.82 -3.68
N LYS A 102 7.59 25.39 -4.73
CA LYS A 102 7.61 25.93 -6.10
C LYS A 102 9.01 26.05 -6.73
N LYS A 103 9.99 25.31 -6.21
CA LYS A 103 11.32 25.25 -6.81
C LYS A 103 11.28 24.33 -8.02
N LEU A 104 11.65 24.85 -9.19
CA LEU A 104 11.73 24.06 -10.40
C LEU A 104 12.81 22.96 -10.26
N PRO A 105 12.52 21.71 -10.64
CA PRO A 105 13.52 20.66 -10.65
C PRO A 105 14.60 20.94 -11.70
N THR A 106 15.84 20.67 -11.35
CA THR A 106 16.99 20.84 -12.25
C THR A 106 17.41 19.54 -12.94
N LYS A 107 17.12 18.39 -12.30
CA LYS A 107 17.51 17.10 -12.86
C LYS A 107 16.56 16.69 -13.99
N PRO A 108 17.08 16.22 -15.14
CA PRO A 108 16.25 15.84 -16.28
C PRO A 108 15.20 14.77 -15.96
N LYS A 109 15.54 13.77 -15.11
CA LYS A 109 14.62 12.71 -14.68
C LYS A 109 13.41 13.30 -13.93
N GLU A 110 13.66 14.19 -12.97
CA GLU A 110 12.62 14.85 -12.19
C GLU A 110 11.75 15.77 -13.05
N ARG A 111 12.37 16.53 -13.98
CA ARG A 111 11.64 17.42 -14.90
C ARG A 111 10.69 16.65 -15.79
N ARG A 112 11.16 15.56 -16.39
CA ARG A 112 10.32 14.67 -17.22
C ARG A 112 9.19 14.06 -16.42
N PHE A 113 9.49 13.50 -15.26
CA PHE A 113 8.50 12.88 -14.36
C PHE A 113 7.40 13.87 -13.94
N LEU A 114 7.75 15.12 -13.64
CA LEU A 114 6.80 16.14 -13.21
C LEU A 114 6.10 16.88 -14.38
N GLY A 115 6.36 16.47 -15.63
CA GLY A 115 5.71 16.98 -16.82
C GLY A 115 6.15 18.39 -17.21
N TYR A 116 7.38 18.79 -16.87
CA TYR A 116 8.01 20.00 -17.38
C TYR A 116 8.66 19.76 -18.74
N ASP A 117 9.06 18.51 -19.03
CA ASP A 117 9.67 18.09 -20.28
C ASP A 117 8.99 16.78 -20.74
N GLY A 118 8.83 16.60 -22.06
CA GLY A 118 8.23 15.40 -22.65
C GLY A 118 6.69 15.39 -22.62
N ASN A 119 6.10 14.26 -23.00
CA ASN A 119 4.67 14.11 -23.24
C ASN A 119 4.06 12.84 -22.59
N ILE A 120 4.60 12.39 -21.46
CA ILE A 120 4.19 11.14 -20.81
C ILE A 120 2.70 11.14 -20.45
N GLY A 121 2.13 12.29 -20.06
CA GLY A 121 0.71 12.40 -19.76
C GLY A 121 -0.17 12.19 -20.98
N GLU A 122 0.20 12.73 -22.12
CA GLU A 122 -0.56 12.60 -23.39
C GLU A 122 -0.72 11.14 -23.79
N ASN A 123 0.29 10.29 -23.59
CA ASN A 123 0.23 8.87 -23.87
C ASN A 123 -0.82 8.12 -23.00
N LEU A 124 -1.22 8.72 -21.89
CA LEU A 124 -2.30 8.23 -21.03
C LEU A 124 -3.64 8.95 -21.27
N GLY A 125 -3.69 9.90 -22.21
CA GLY A 125 -4.84 10.79 -22.42
C GLY A 125 -5.01 11.80 -21.28
N LEU A 126 -3.94 12.14 -20.58
CA LEU A 126 -3.93 13.05 -19.43
C LEU A 126 -3.05 14.28 -19.72
N SER A 127 -3.18 15.31 -18.89
CA SER A 127 -2.24 16.42 -18.86
C SER A 127 -0.82 15.94 -18.54
N ASN A 128 0.22 16.52 -19.17
CA ASN A 128 1.60 16.20 -18.83
C ASN A 128 1.96 16.50 -17.37
N ALA A 129 1.19 17.35 -16.69
CA ALA A 129 1.34 17.65 -15.27
C ALA A 129 0.65 16.62 -14.34
N TRP A 130 0.07 15.55 -14.84
CA TRP A 130 -0.76 14.61 -14.07
C TRP A 130 -0.04 14.03 -12.83
N SER A 131 1.21 13.58 -12.97
CA SER A 131 2.00 13.05 -11.86
C SER A 131 2.24 14.12 -10.79
N ARG A 132 2.64 15.34 -11.21
CA ARG A 132 2.81 16.48 -10.30
C ARG A 132 1.52 16.82 -9.56
N GLN A 133 0.38 16.85 -10.25
CA GLN A 133 -0.92 17.16 -9.65
C GLN A 133 -1.30 16.12 -8.58
N ILE A 134 -1.08 14.84 -8.85
CA ILE A 134 -1.35 13.76 -7.87
C ILE A 134 -0.47 13.95 -6.64
N ILE A 135 0.84 14.14 -6.81
CA ILE A 135 1.76 14.30 -5.67
C ILE A 135 1.48 15.58 -4.89
N GLN A 136 1.12 16.67 -5.53
CA GLN A 136 0.71 17.92 -4.86
C GLN A 136 -0.56 17.72 -4.02
N THR A 137 -1.47 16.87 -4.46
CA THR A 137 -2.74 16.64 -3.78
C THR A 137 -2.61 15.63 -2.65
N LEU A 138 -2.01 14.48 -2.92
CA LEU A 138 -2.01 13.32 -2.04
C LEU A 138 -0.66 13.07 -1.34
N GLY A 139 0.44 13.50 -1.93
CA GLY A 139 1.79 13.09 -1.57
C GLY A 139 2.28 11.89 -2.38
N ASN A 140 3.49 11.41 -2.10
CA ASN A 140 4.03 10.18 -2.67
C ASN A 140 3.50 8.93 -1.95
N TYR A 141 3.87 7.73 -2.42
CA TYR A 141 3.38 6.48 -1.83
C TYR A 141 3.71 6.37 -0.33
N GLY A 142 4.93 6.72 0.08
CA GLY A 142 5.33 6.71 1.49
C GLY A 142 4.48 7.64 2.35
N GLU A 143 4.22 8.87 1.89
CA GLU A 143 3.36 9.83 2.60
C GLU A 143 1.93 9.31 2.75
N ILE A 144 1.38 8.70 1.69
CA ILE A 144 0.03 8.10 1.69
C ILE A 144 -0.01 6.91 2.66
N TYR A 145 0.98 6.01 2.59
CA TYR A 145 1.07 4.84 3.47
C TYR A 145 1.13 5.25 4.94
N GLU A 146 2.08 6.11 5.29
CA GLU A 146 2.30 6.53 6.67
C GLU A 146 1.09 7.25 7.28
N LYS A 147 0.37 8.01 6.46
CA LYS A 147 -0.84 8.72 6.89
C LYS A 147 -2.01 7.78 7.13
N ASN A 148 -2.24 6.79 6.25
CA ASN A 148 -3.49 6.03 6.25
C ASN A 148 -3.40 4.72 7.04
N ILE A 149 -2.26 4.04 7.01
CA ILE A 149 -2.07 2.74 7.67
C ILE A 149 -0.76 2.62 8.45
N GLY A 150 0.21 3.51 8.21
CA GLY A 150 1.53 3.51 8.84
C GLY A 150 1.56 4.23 10.20
N LYS A 151 2.71 4.76 10.54
CA LYS A 151 3.03 5.35 11.86
C LYS A 151 2.19 6.56 12.26
N HIS A 152 1.54 7.21 11.30
CA HIS A 152 0.64 8.35 11.56
C HIS A 152 -0.83 7.96 11.59
N SER A 153 -1.14 6.66 11.57
CA SER A 153 -2.48 6.11 11.69
C SER A 153 -2.62 5.29 12.97
N PRO A 154 -3.84 5.06 13.48
CA PRO A 154 -4.08 4.15 14.61
C PRO A 154 -3.62 2.71 14.36
N LEU A 155 -3.50 2.30 13.11
CA LEU A 155 -3.08 0.95 12.73
C LEU A 155 -1.60 0.72 12.98
N ASN A 156 -0.76 1.73 12.74
CA ASN A 156 0.70 1.69 12.91
C ASN A 156 1.35 0.45 12.26
N ILE A 157 0.97 0.15 11.01
CA ILE A 157 1.50 -1.00 10.27
C ILE A 157 2.89 -0.66 9.75
N PRO A 158 3.93 -1.48 10.06
CA PRO A 158 5.27 -1.27 9.50
C PRO A 158 5.28 -1.59 8.00
N ARG A 159 6.05 -0.84 7.23
CA ARG A 159 6.09 -0.98 5.77
C ARG A 159 6.60 -2.33 5.28
N THR A 160 7.61 -2.89 5.90
CA THR A 160 8.21 -4.21 5.53
C THR A 160 8.36 -4.38 4.01
N HIS A 161 7.65 -5.34 3.40
CA HIS A 161 7.65 -5.55 1.94
C HIS A 161 7.07 -4.38 1.13
N ASN A 162 6.31 -3.48 1.76
CA ASN A 162 5.81 -2.26 1.11
C ASN A 162 6.83 -1.11 1.06
N ASN A 163 8.07 -1.34 1.47
CA ASN A 163 9.17 -0.42 1.21
C ASN A 163 9.61 -0.46 -0.24
N LEU A 164 10.34 0.58 -0.67
CA LEU A 164 11.03 0.59 -1.94
C LEU A 164 12.07 -0.55 -2.01
N TRP A 165 12.33 -1.04 -3.21
CA TRP A 165 13.37 -2.07 -3.46
C TRP A 165 14.75 -1.66 -2.93
N THR A 166 15.08 -0.37 -2.99
CA THR A 166 16.32 0.22 -2.44
C THR A 166 16.39 0.17 -0.90
N GLN A 167 15.27 -0.12 -0.25
CA GLN A 167 15.13 -0.20 1.21
C GLN A 167 14.78 -1.63 1.66
N GLY A 168 14.99 -2.62 0.80
CA GLY A 168 14.71 -4.03 1.10
C GLY A 168 13.24 -4.45 0.96
N GLY A 169 12.39 -3.61 0.37
CA GLY A 169 11.00 -3.92 0.05
C GLY A 169 10.81 -4.48 -1.35
N LEU A 170 9.56 -4.59 -1.78
CA LEU A 170 9.17 -5.14 -3.08
C LEU A 170 8.71 -4.06 -4.08
N HIS A 171 8.56 -2.81 -3.64
CA HIS A 171 8.10 -1.75 -4.53
C HIS A 171 9.19 -1.29 -5.50
N TYR A 172 8.90 -1.51 -6.78
CA TYR A 172 9.76 -1.22 -7.91
C TYR A 172 8.92 -0.69 -9.06
N THR A 173 9.40 0.35 -9.76
CA THR A 173 8.70 0.94 -10.92
C THR A 173 9.50 0.80 -12.20
N PRO A 174 8.83 0.63 -13.37
CA PRO A 174 9.50 0.80 -14.65
C PRO A 174 9.92 2.27 -14.85
N PRO A 175 10.98 2.52 -15.63
CA PRO A 175 11.46 3.88 -15.90
C PRO A 175 10.41 4.74 -16.59
N PHE A 176 10.23 5.97 -16.15
CA PHE A 176 9.46 7.02 -16.84
C PHE A 176 10.32 7.62 -17.98
N ARG A 177 10.05 7.19 -19.22
CA ARG A 177 10.80 7.59 -20.42
C ARG A 177 9.90 8.16 -21.50
#